data_91e5d61fefbc51e70adb2a0f147d9b47
#
_entry.id   91e5d61fefbc51e70adb2a0f147d9b47
#
_cell.length_a   1.000
_cell.length_b   1.000
_cell.length_c   1.000
_cell.angle_alpha   90.00
_cell.angle_beta   90.00
_cell.angle_gamma   90.00
#
_symmetry.space_group_name_H-M   'P 1'
#
loop_
_entity.id
_entity.type
_entity.pdbx_description
1 polymer ?
#
loop_
_entity_poly.entity_id
_entity_poly.type
_entity_poly.pdbx_seq_one_letter_code
_entity_poly.pdbx_strand_id
1 'polypeptide(L)'
;MRELLSVMAANNAPGQRDMAAMLQQIAGLEKQLNAAVEELAAMRKELSEAREGPVKRTLQNAVKTLEQSVSTLREKLGQLKAAVIDGCKKTLAAFKEQGVSVLAHTAGFFHIRPALQAVGRELDKAIRHDEKALAVIAT
;
A
#
# COMPACT_ATOMS: atom_id res chain seq x y z
N MET A 1 -14.75 6.74 5.56
CA MET A 1 -14.19 5.65 6.36
C MET A 1 -14.27 5.90 7.86
N ARG A 2 -13.92 7.11 8.32
CA ARG A 2 -14.01 7.48 9.75
C ARG A 2 -15.43 7.37 10.27
N GLU A 3 -16.41 7.81 9.49
CA GLU A 3 -17.83 7.75 9.88
C GLU A 3 -18.28 6.31 10.12
N LEU A 4 -17.94 5.38 9.23
CA LEU A 4 -18.27 3.97 9.40
C LEU A 4 -17.60 3.38 10.64
N LEU A 5 -16.30 3.67 10.88
CA LEU A 5 -15.61 3.20 12.07
C LEU A 5 -16.26 3.73 13.35
N SER A 6 -16.68 4.99 13.36
CA SER A 6 -17.39 5.59 14.49
C SER A 6 -18.71 4.89 14.76
N VAL A 7 -19.48 4.61 13.71
CA VAL A 7 -20.75 3.87 13.81
C VAL A 7 -20.52 2.47 14.34
N MET A 8 -19.51 1.76 13.83
CA MET A 8 -19.19 0.41 14.28
C MET A 8 -18.75 0.39 15.75
N ALA A 9 -17.92 1.35 16.15
CA ALA A 9 -17.48 1.48 17.53
C ALA A 9 -18.64 1.76 18.48
N ALA A 10 -19.54 2.68 18.11
CA ALA A 10 -20.68 3.05 18.92
C ALA A 10 -21.65 1.88 19.12
N ASN A 11 -21.70 0.93 18.18
CA ASN A 11 -22.60 -0.23 18.23
C ASN A 11 -21.89 -1.53 18.57
N ASN A 12 -20.63 -1.48 18.98
CA ASN A 12 -19.80 -2.67 19.29
C ASN A 12 -19.84 -3.71 18.17
N ALA A 13 -19.77 -3.25 16.91
CA ALA A 13 -19.91 -4.12 15.75
C ALA A 13 -18.75 -5.11 15.65
N PRO A 14 -19.03 -6.38 15.31
CA PRO A 14 -17.98 -7.34 15.02
C PRO A 14 -17.12 -6.86 13.86
N GLY A 15 -15.80 -7.06 13.93
CA GLY A 15 -14.90 -6.70 12.86
C GLY A 15 -14.44 -5.24 12.85
N GLN A 16 -14.89 -4.41 13.79
CA GLN A 16 -14.42 -3.03 13.89
C GLN A 16 -12.90 -2.94 14.03
N ARG A 17 -12.31 -3.79 14.87
CA ARG A 17 -10.87 -3.82 15.07
C ARG A 17 -10.13 -4.27 13.81
N ASP A 18 -10.68 -5.26 13.11
CA ASP A 18 -10.08 -5.79 11.89
C ASP A 18 -10.13 -4.75 10.77
N MET A 19 -11.23 -4.00 10.66
CA MET A 19 -11.35 -2.92 9.70
C MET A 19 -10.35 -1.80 10.02
N ALA A 20 -10.24 -1.40 11.28
CA ALA A 20 -9.28 -0.38 11.70
C ALA A 20 -7.85 -0.82 11.40
N ALA A 21 -7.50 -2.08 11.67
CA ALA A 21 -6.19 -2.63 11.36
C ALA A 21 -5.90 -2.63 9.86
N MET A 22 -6.89 -2.98 9.05
CA MET A 22 -6.77 -2.96 7.59
C MET A 22 -6.51 -1.55 7.06
N LEU A 23 -7.22 -0.56 7.57
CA LEU A 23 -7.03 0.84 7.18
C LEU A 23 -5.66 1.35 7.59
N GLN A 24 -5.17 0.97 8.76
CA GLN A 24 -3.81 1.29 9.20
C GLN A 24 -2.77 0.63 8.31
N GLN A 25 -3.00 -0.60 7.89
CA GLN A 25 -2.12 -1.31 6.97
C GLN A 25 -2.04 -0.60 5.62
N ILE A 26 -3.18 -0.17 5.07
CA ILE A 26 -3.22 0.61 3.82
C ILE A 26 -2.42 1.90 3.98
N ALA A 27 -2.63 2.65 5.06
CA ALA A 27 -1.91 3.89 5.31
C ALA A 27 -0.40 3.66 5.44
N GLY A 28 0.00 2.60 6.13
CA GLY A 28 1.41 2.22 6.26
C GLY A 28 2.05 1.87 4.93
N LEU A 29 1.35 1.12 4.08
CA LEU A 29 1.83 0.77 2.74
C LEU A 29 1.94 2.00 1.84
N GLU A 30 0.97 2.92 1.90
CA GLU A 30 1.03 4.18 1.16
C GLU A 30 2.27 4.99 1.54
N LYS A 31 2.55 5.07 2.84
CA LYS A 31 3.71 5.78 3.37
C LYS A 31 5.02 5.14 2.89
N GLN A 32 5.11 3.81 2.94
CA GLN A 32 6.28 3.08 2.48
C GLN A 32 6.49 3.23 0.97
N LEU A 33 5.41 3.19 0.18
CA LEU A 33 5.49 3.37 -1.26
C LEU A 33 5.94 4.78 -1.63
N ASN A 34 5.43 5.80 -0.93
CA ASN A 34 5.84 7.19 -1.16
C ASN A 34 7.32 7.38 -0.81
N ALA A 35 7.78 6.78 0.29
CA ALA A 35 9.19 6.83 0.67
C ALA A 35 10.07 6.14 -0.38
N ALA A 36 9.63 5.00 -0.92
CA ALA A 36 10.35 4.29 -1.98
C ALA A 36 10.46 5.13 -3.26
N VAL A 37 9.39 5.82 -3.64
CA VAL A 37 9.38 6.72 -4.80
C VAL A 37 10.42 7.84 -4.63
N GLU A 38 10.46 8.47 -3.46
CA GLU A 38 11.41 9.54 -3.16
C GLU A 38 12.85 9.03 -3.17
N GLU A 39 13.09 7.87 -2.58
CA GLU A 39 14.41 7.24 -2.53
C GLU A 39 14.91 6.88 -3.93
N LEU A 40 14.05 6.28 -4.76
CA LEU A 40 14.39 5.94 -6.13
C LEU A 40 14.67 7.18 -6.98
N ALA A 41 13.92 8.27 -6.77
CA ALA A 41 14.18 9.54 -7.46
C ALA A 41 15.54 10.12 -7.07
N ALA A 42 15.92 10.04 -5.80
CA ALA A 42 17.24 10.47 -5.33
C ALA A 42 18.35 9.62 -5.93
N MET A 43 18.16 8.30 -6.00
CA MET A 43 19.12 7.39 -6.63
C MET A 43 19.29 7.68 -8.12
N ARG A 44 18.19 7.95 -8.82
CA ARG A 44 18.23 8.32 -10.23
C ARG A 44 19.08 9.58 -10.45
N LYS A 45 18.89 10.59 -9.59
CA LYS A 45 19.66 11.82 -9.65
C LYS A 45 21.14 11.58 -9.40
N GLU A 46 21.49 10.83 -8.37
CA GLU A 46 22.87 10.47 -8.07
C GLU A 46 23.54 9.73 -9.23
N LEU A 47 22.83 8.77 -9.82
CA LEU A 47 23.33 8.01 -10.96
C LEU A 47 23.51 8.88 -12.20
N SER A 48 22.66 9.90 -12.42
CA SER A 48 22.81 10.81 -13.55
C SER A 48 24.09 11.65 -13.45
N GLU A 49 24.53 11.92 -12.24
CA GLU A 49 25.76 12.69 -11.94
C GLU A 49 27.00 11.79 -11.84
N ALA A 50 26.84 10.48 -11.79
CA ALA A 50 27.92 9.53 -11.67
C ALA A 50 28.69 9.36 -12.98
N ARG A 51 29.91 8.85 -12.85
CA ARG A 51 30.80 8.61 -13.98
C ARG A 51 30.22 7.54 -14.93
N GLU A 52 30.26 7.81 -16.24
CA GLU A 52 29.83 6.84 -17.25
C GLU A 52 30.60 5.52 -17.16
N GLY A 53 29.89 4.42 -17.35
CA GLY A 53 30.48 3.09 -17.35
C GLY A 53 29.43 1.99 -17.23
N PRO A 54 29.85 0.71 -17.33
CA PRO A 54 28.95 -0.43 -17.25
C PRO A 54 28.17 -0.52 -15.94
N VAL A 55 28.81 -0.16 -14.82
CA VAL A 55 28.19 -0.19 -13.48
C VAL A 55 27.04 0.82 -13.43
N LYS A 56 27.25 2.03 -13.95
CA LYS A 56 26.19 3.05 -13.99
C LYS A 56 24.99 2.55 -14.77
N ARG A 57 25.20 1.96 -15.93
CA ARG A 57 24.11 1.42 -16.77
C ARG A 57 23.34 0.32 -16.04
N THR A 58 24.04 -0.59 -15.39
CA THR A 58 23.43 -1.68 -14.63
C THR A 58 22.56 -1.13 -13.51
N LEU A 59 23.05 -0.15 -12.77
CA LEU A 59 22.31 0.48 -11.68
C LEU A 59 21.14 1.30 -12.17
N GLN A 60 21.29 2.02 -13.30
CA GLN A 60 20.17 2.75 -13.90
C GLN A 60 19.05 1.81 -14.34
N ASN A 61 19.38 0.65 -14.91
CA ASN A 61 18.41 -0.37 -15.28
C ASN A 61 17.72 -0.95 -14.05
N ALA A 62 18.47 -1.20 -12.97
CA ALA A 62 17.89 -1.69 -11.72
C ALA A 62 16.93 -0.68 -11.11
N VAL A 63 17.28 0.60 -11.08
CA VAL A 63 16.40 1.67 -10.59
C VAL A 63 15.15 1.75 -11.43
N LYS A 64 15.27 1.69 -12.75
CA LYS A 64 14.12 1.71 -13.66
C LYS A 64 13.16 0.55 -13.39
N THR A 65 13.69 -0.65 -13.19
CA THR A 65 12.89 -1.83 -12.87
C THR A 65 12.16 -1.67 -11.54
N LEU A 66 12.85 -1.15 -10.52
CA LEU A 66 12.26 -0.90 -9.20
C LEU A 66 11.19 0.18 -9.27
N GLU A 67 11.41 1.24 -10.04
CA GLU A 67 10.39 2.28 -10.25
C GLU A 67 9.12 1.72 -10.88
N GLN A 68 9.26 0.83 -11.85
CA GLN A 68 8.13 0.15 -12.48
C GLN A 68 7.38 -0.74 -11.48
N SER A 69 8.12 -1.49 -10.65
CA SER A 69 7.54 -2.34 -9.62
C SER A 69 6.78 -1.51 -8.58
N VAL A 70 7.36 -0.42 -8.12
CA VAL A 70 6.73 0.48 -7.15
C VAL A 70 5.49 1.13 -7.74
N SER A 71 5.53 1.56 -9.00
CA SER A 71 4.38 2.13 -9.70
C SER A 71 3.23 1.13 -9.79
N THR A 72 3.53 -0.12 -10.13
CA THR A 72 2.54 -1.21 -10.18
C THR A 72 1.92 -1.45 -8.81
N LEU A 73 2.74 -1.48 -7.75
CA LEU A 73 2.25 -1.66 -6.38
C LEU A 73 1.38 -0.51 -5.92
N ARG A 74 1.73 0.73 -6.27
CA ARG A 74 0.90 1.90 -5.98
C ARG A 74 -0.46 1.80 -6.64
N GLU A 75 -0.49 1.38 -7.89
CA GLU A 75 -1.74 1.19 -8.63
C GLU A 75 -2.60 0.10 -7.97
N LYS A 76 -2.01 -1.05 -7.64
CA LYS A 76 -2.72 -2.13 -6.94
C LYS A 76 -3.27 -1.66 -5.60
N LEU A 77 -2.46 -0.95 -4.81
CA LEU A 77 -2.89 -0.43 -3.51
C LEU A 77 -4.02 0.59 -3.67
N GLY A 78 -3.93 1.47 -4.68
CA GLY A 78 -4.97 2.43 -5.00
C GLY A 78 -6.30 1.75 -5.32
N GLN A 79 -6.27 0.67 -6.10
CA GLN A 79 -7.46 -0.11 -6.42
C GLN A 79 -8.06 -0.78 -5.18
N LEU A 80 -7.22 -1.35 -4.31
CA LEU A 80 -7.67 -1.95 -3.06
C LEU A 80 -8.27 -0.91 -2.11
N LYS A 81 -7.65 0.26 -2.01
CA LYS A 81 -8.16 1.37 -1.22
C LYS A 81 -9.51 1.85 -1.74
N ALA A 82 -9.65 1.99 -3.06
CA ALA A 82 -10.93 2.38 -3.69
C ALA A 82 -12.02 1.36 -3.40
N ALA A 83 -11.69 0.06 -3.44
CA ALA A 83 -12.64 -1.00 -3.12
C ALA A 83 -13.10 -0.92 -1.66
N VAL A 84 -12.19 -0.63 -0.73
CA VAL A 84 -12.51 -0.46 0.69
C VAL A 84 -13.42 0.75 0.89
N ILE A 85 -13.09 1.88 0.27
CA ILE A 85 -13.89 3.11 0.37
C ILE A 85 -15.30 2.87 -0.18
N ASP A 86 -15.42 2.22 -1.33
CA ASP A 86 -16.72 1.89 -1.95
C ASP A 86 -17.53 0.97 -1.04
N GLY A 87 -16.89 -0.07 -0.50
CA GLY A 87 -17.53 -0.98 0.43
C GLY A 87 -18.00 -0.28 1.71
N CYS A 88 -17.19 0.65 2.24
CA CYS A 88 -17.57 1.44 3.41
C CYS A 88 -18.80 2.31 3.13
N LYS A 89 -18.85 2.94 1.96
CA LYS A 89 -20.02 3.76 1.56
C LYS A 89 -21.27 2.92 1.45
N LYS A 90 -21.18 1.73 0.85
CA LYS A 90 -22.33 0.81 0.71
C LYS A 90 -22.81 0.31 2.06
N THR A 91 -21.88 -0.05 2.96
CA THR A 91 -22.23 -0.52 4.31
C THR A 91 -22.90 0.59 5.11
N LEU A 92 -22.37 1.81 5.02
CA LEU A 92 -22.94 2.96 5.73
C LEU A 92 -24.34 3.29 5.22
N ALA A 93 -24.55 3.26 3.91
CA ALA A 93 -25.88 3.48 3.31
C ALA A 93 -26.87 2.40 3.76
N ALA A 94 -26.45 1.13 3.76
CA ALA A 94 -27.29 0.03 4.22
C ALA A 94 -27.61 0.15 5.71
N PHE A 95 -26.64 0.62 6.51
CA PHE A 95 -26.86 0.88 7.94
C PHE A 95 -27.96 1.93 8.16
N LYS A 96 -27.93 3.01 7.37
CA LYS A 96 -28.94 4.07 7.47
C LYS A 96 -30.35 3.57 7.12
N GLU A 97 -30.46 2.58 6.22
CA GLU A 97 -31.75 2.00 5.83
C GLU A 97 -32.21 0.84 6.71
N GLN A 98 -31.28 -0.06 7.08
CA GLN A 98 -31.60 -1.35 7.71
C GLN A 98 -31.21 -1.44 9.19
N GLY A 99 -30.42 -0.47 9.68
CA GLY A 99 -30.01 -0.42 11.09
C GLY A 99 -28.80 -1.31 11.40
N VAL A 100 -28.64 -1.60 12.68
CA VAL A 100 -27.44 -2.24 13.27
C VAL A 100 -27.14 -3.64 12.70
N SER A 101 -28.18 -4.37 12.29
CA SER A 101 -28.01 -5.75 11.78
C SER A 101 -27.05 -5.85 10.59
N VAL A 102 -26.95 -4.79 9.79
CA VAL A 102 -26.06 -4.73 8.62
C VAL A 102 -24.60 -4.75 9.03
N LEU A 103 -24.28 -4.20 10.19
CA LEU A 103 -22.89 -4.12 10.67
C LEU A 103 -22.28 -5.49 10.97
N ALA A 104 -23.11 -6.51 11.18
CA ALA A 104 -22.65 -7.87 11.37
C ALA A 104 -22.12 -8.51 10.07
N HIS A 105 -22.46 -7.93 8.92
CA HIS A 105 -22.10 -8.47 7.60
C HIS A 105 -20.95 -7.71 6.93
N THR A 106 -20.10 -7.03 7.71
CA THR A 106 -18.95 -6.29 7.19
C THR A 106 -17.78 -7.19 6.78
N ALA A 107 -17.90 -8.50 6.99
CA ALA A 107 -16.86 -9.49 6.66
C ALA A 107 -16.42 -9.48 5.19
N GLY A 108 -17.26 -8.94 4.29
CA GLY A 108 -16.91 -8.82 2.87
C GLY A 108 -15.66 -7.99 2.58
N PHE A 109 -15.24 -7.10 3.51
CA PHE A 109 -14.01 -6.33 3.35
C PHE A 109 -12.76 -7.17 3.56
N PHE A 110 -12.88 -8.29 4.26
CA PHE A 110 -11.70 -9.08 4.64
C PHE A 110 -11.15 -9.92 3.51
N HIS A 111 -11.88 -10.07 2.41
CA HIS A 111 -11.38 -10.80 1.24
C HIS A 111 -10.22 -10.07 0.54
N ILE A 112 -10.04 -8.76 0.78
CA ILE A 112 -8.90 -8.02 0.23
C ILE A 112 -7.65 -8.12 1.08
N ARG A 113 -7.74 -8.66 2.28
CA ARG A 113 -6.62 -8.81 3.20
C ARG A 113 -5.44 -9.58 2.61
N PRO A 114 -5.66 -10.74 1.95
CA PRO A 114 -4.56 -11.43 1.27
C PRO A 114 -3.89 -10.59 0.19
N ALA A 115 -4.67 -9.78 -0.54
CA ALA A 115 -4.13 -8.89 -1.57
C ALA A 115 -3.26 -7.80 -0.95
N LEU A 116 -3.67 -7.22 0.19
CA LEU A 116 -2.86 -6.24 0.93
C LEU A 116 -1.56 -6.86 1.43
N GLN A 117 -1.61 -8.08 1.95
CA GLN A 117 -0.43 -8.80 2.39
C GLN A 117 0.53 -9.07 1.23
N ALA A 118 -0.01 -9.39 0.06
CA ALA A 118 0.80 -9.59 -1.15
C ALA A 118 1.52 -8.31 -1.57
N VAL A 119 0.84 -7.16 -1.52
CA VAL A 119 1.45 -5.85 -1.80
C VAL A 119 2.59 -5.59 -0.82
N GLY A 120 2.38 -5.84 0.46
CA GLY A 120 3.41 -5.67 1.50
C GLY A 120 4.64 -6.55 1.24
N ARG A 121 4.43 -7.81 0.88
CA ARG A 121 5.53 -8.74 0.58
C ARG A 121 6.33 -8.32 -0.65
N GLU A 122 5.63 -7.90 -1.71
CA GLU A 122 6.29 -7.42 -2.93
C GLU A 122 7.07 -6.14 -2.68
N LEU A 123 6.54 -5.25 -1.84
CA LEU A 123 7.22 -4.02 -1.45
C LEU A 123 8.49 -4.34 -0.64
N ASP A 124 8.42 -5.27 0.30
CA ASP A 124 9.59 -5.71 1.07
C ASP A 124 10.68 -6.27 0.18
N LYS A 125 10.31 -7.05 -0.85
CA LYS A 125 11.26 -7.55 -1.84
C LYS A 125 11.93 -6.41 -2.62
N ALA A 126 11.14 -5.42 -3.03
CA ALA A 126 11.66 -4.26 -3.75
C ALA A 126 12.64 -3.46 -2.88
N ILE A 127 12.32 -3.25 -1.60
CA ILE A 127 13.20 -2.56 -0.65
C ILE A 127 14.51 -3.33 -0.48
N ARG A 128 14.48 -4.64 -0.37
CA ARG A 128 15.68 -5.47 -0.24
C ARG A 128 16.57 -5.39 -1.48
N HIS A 129 15.97 -5.37 -2.67
CA HIS A 129 16.71 -5.17 -3.91
C HIS A 129 17.38 -3.80 -3.94
N ASP A 130 16.67 -2.78 -3.46
CA ASP A 130 17.16 -1.41 -3.35
C ASP A 130 18.39 -1.34 -2.42
N GLU A 131 18.29 -1.97 -1.26
CA GLU A 131 19.41 -2.05 -0.30
C GLU A 131 20.62 -2.75 -0.89
N LYS A 132 20.43 -3.82 -1.66
CA LYS A 132 21.53 -4.50 -2.35
C LYS A 132 22.18 -3.63 -3.41
N ALA A 133 21.37 -2.89 -4.16
CA ALA A 133 21.88 -1.95 -5.17
C ALA A 133 22.71 -0.84 -4.50
N LEU A 134 22.22 -0.28 -3.39
CA LEU A 134 22.94 0.71 -2.60
C LEU A 134 24.26 0.17 -2.05
N ALA A 135 24.27 -1.07 -1.59
CA ALA A 135 25.50 -1.72 -1.11
C ALA A 135 26.54 -1.84 -2.21
N VAL A 136 26.13 -2.12 -3.45
CA VAL A 136 27.06 -2.16 -4.61
C VAL A 136 27.62 -0.78 -4.91
N ILE A 137 26.81 0.29 -4.81
CA ILE A 137 27.28 1.66 -5.01
C ILE A 137 28.28 2.06 -3.93
N ALA A 138 28.08 1.63 -2.69
CA ALA A 138 28.93 1.98 -1.55
C ALA A 138 30.30 1.28 -1.59
N THR A 139 30.44 0.22 -2.36
CA THR A 139 31.72 -0.49 -2.53
C THR A 139 32.47 -0.03 -3.78
#